data_c3abc38f7f5cca07c789be1afb98defa
#
_entry.id   c3abc38f7f5cca07c789be1afb98defa
#
_cell.length_a   1.000
_cell.length_b   1.000
_cell.length_c   1.000
_cell.angle_alpha   90.00
_cell.angle_beta   90.00
_cell.angle_gamma   90.00
#
_symmetry.space_group_name_H-M   'P 1'
#
loop_
_entity.id
_entity.type
_entity.pdbx_description
1 polymer ?
#
loop_
_entity_poly.entity_id
_entity_poly.type
_entity_poly.pdbx_seq_one_letter_code
_entity_poly.pdbx_strand_id
1 'polypeptide(L)'
;MNDVSPPVDPYQGYRALRDDAPVCQLEAGGPWQISRHADVHQVLKDNETYSSEVSIRPPEERGQPTMLFSDPPLDHRLRKLVSSAFKPSHIERQADRITARAELLIKDLPRGEAVDLVTTLAAPLP
;
A
#
# COMPACT_ATOMS: atom_id res chain seq x y z
N MET A 1 -3.69 16.60 27.66
CA MET A 1 -2.82 15.46 27.98
C MET A 1 -3.23 14.37 27.00
N ASN A 2 -2.56 14.28 25.85
CA ASN A 2 -2.83 13.22 24.88
C ASN A 2 -2.14 11.97 25.39
N ASP A 3 -2.93 11.03 25.91
CA ASP A 3 -2.49 9.69 26.23
C ASP A 3 -2.14 8.97 24.92
N VAL A 4 -0.89 9.11 24.49
CA VAL A 4 -0.36 8.35 23.36
C VAL A 4 0.14 7.03 23.94
N SER A 5 -0.80 6.10 24.14
CA SER A 5 -0.41 4.71 24.39
C SER A 5 0.53 4.28 23.26
N PRO A 6 1.68 3.62 23.59
CA PRO A 6 2.58 3.15 22.53
C PRO A 6 1.81 2.24 21.59
N PRO A 7 2.06 2.33 20.27
CA PRO A 7 1.39 1.48 19.31
C PRO A 7 1.61 0.02 19.69
N VAL A 8 0.53 -0.73 19.80
CA VAL A 8 0.60 -2.18 20.05
C VAL A 8 1.42 -2.79 18.92
N ASP A 9 2.51 -3.48 19.27
CA ASP A 9 3.36 -4.14 18.27
C ASP A 9 2.55 -5.27 17.58
N PRO A 10 2.17 -5.12 16.32
CA PRO A 10 1.35 -6.11 15.62
C PRO A 10 2.14 -7.36 15.23
N TYR A 11 3.47 -7.31 15.27
CA TYR A 11 4.33 -8.37 14.74
C TYR A 11 4.30 -9.64 15.58
N GLN A 12 4.04 -9.54 16.88
CA GLN A 12 3.85 -10.72 17.73
C GLN A 12 2.59 -11.50 17.32
N GLY A 13 1.49 -10.79 17.10
CA GLY A 13 0.25 -11.39 16.59
C GLY A 13 0.44 -12.05 15.22
N TYR A 14 1.14 -11.37 14.31
CA TYR A 14 1.45 -11.93 12.99
C TYR A 14 2.35 -13.16 13.04
N ARG A 15 3.26 -13.24 14.03
CA ARG A 15 4.07 -14.44 14.25
C ARG A 15 3.20 -15.61 14.68
N ALA A 16 2.35 -15.42 15.69
CA ALA A 16 1.44 -16.46 16.16
C ALA A 16 0.54 -16.97 15.02
N LEU A 17 -0.02 -16.07 14.19
CA LEU A 17 -0.81 -16.46 13.03
C LEU A 17 -0.01 -17.30 12.02
N ARG A 18 1.25 -16.93 11.72
CA ARG A 18 2.08 -17.72 10.79
C ARG A 18 2.43 -19.10 11.31
N ASP A 19 2.66 -19.22 12.62
CA ASP A 19 3.14 -20.44 13.24
C ASP A 19 1.98 -21.40 13.54
N ASP A 20 0.87 -20.89 14.10
CA ASP A 20 -0.20 -21.71 14.67
C ASP A 20 -1.44 -21.81 13.79
N ALA A 21 -1.78 -20.73 13.06
CA ALA A 21 -3.00 -20.65 12.25
C ALA A 21 -2.79 -19.86 10.94
N PRO A 22 -1.94 -20.35 10.02
CA PRO A 22 -1.53 -19.60 8.83
C PRO A 22 -2.66 -19.28 7.85
N VAL A 23 -3.74 -20.05 7.90
CA VAL A 23 -4.99 -19.81 7.16
C VAL A 23 -6.13 -19.96 8.17
N CYS A 24 -6.81 -18.88 8.50
CA CYS A 24 -7.89 -18.88 9.49
C CYS A 24 -8.92 -17.80 9.21
N GLN A 25 -10.06 -17.92 9.89
CA GLN A 25 -11.01 -16.83 10.07
C GLN A 25 -10.85 -16.30 11.50
N LEU A 26 -10.62 -15.01 11.68
CA LEU A 26 -10.52 -14.40 13.01
C LEU A 26 -11.89 -14.38 13.71
N GLU A 27 -12.95 -14.29 12.92
CA GLU A 27 -14.34 -14.36 13.37
C GLU A 27 -15.09 -15.39 12.53
N ALA A 28 -15.99 -16.13 13.15
CA ALA A 28 -16.79 -17.14 12.44
C ALA A 28 -17.63 -16.50 11.31
N GLY A 29 -17.44 -16.96 10.08
CA GLY A 29 -18.12 -16.43 8.89
C GLY A 29 -17.51 -15.13 8.34
N GLY A 30 -16.44 -14.62 8.95
CA GLY A 30 -15.68 -13.47 8.47
C GLY A 30 -14.73 -13.82 7.31
N PRO A 31 -13.95 -12.85 6.83
CA PRO A 31 -12.97 -13.07 5.78
C PRO A 31 -11.86 -14.03 6.22
N TRP A 32 -11.35 -14.81 5.26
CA TRP A 32 -10.18 -15.63 5.47
C TRP A 32 -8.92 -14.77 5.53
N GLN A 33 -8.08 -15.04 6.51
CA GLN A 33 -6.77 -14.43 6.68
C GLN A 33 -5.68 -15.43 6.34
N ILE A 34 -4.73 -15.01 5.51
CA ILE A 34 -3.59 -15.81 5.09
C ILE A 34 -2.31 -15.10 5.55
N SER A 35 -1.43 -15.80 6.26
CA SER A 35 -0.31 -15.18 6.98
C SER A 35 1.07 -15.63 6.49
N ARG A 36 1.23 -16.81 5.88
CA ARG A 36 2.52 -17.27 5.36
C ARG A 36 2.83 -16.65 4.02
N HIS A 37 4.06 -16.21 3.82
CA HIS A 37 4.51 -15.58 2.57
C HIS A 37 4.24 -16.44 1.33
N ALA A 38 4.51 -17.75 1.39
CA ALA A 38 4.31 -18.64 0.26
C ALA A 38 2.82 -18.70 -0.15
N ASP A 39 1.92 -18.81 0.82
CA ASP A 39 0.48 -18.90 0.59
C ASP A 39 -0.07 -17.56 0.06
N VAL A 40 0.34 -16.44 0.66
CA VAL A 40 -0.01 -15.08 0.18
C VAL A 40 0.47 -14.88 -1.26
N HIS A 41 1.72 -15.28 -1.55
CA HIS A 41 2.29 -15.14 -2.89
C HIS A 41 1.54 -16.00 -3.92
N GLN A 42 1.12 -17.21 -3.54
CA GLN A 42 0.30 -18.08 -4.41
C GLN A 42 -1.05 -17.42 -4.71
N VAL A 43 -1.77 -16.99 -3.67
CA VAL A 43 -3.08 -16.33 -3.82
C VAL A 43 -2.99 -15.07 -4.70
N LEU A 44 -1.98 -14.24 -4.51
CA LEU A 44 -1.80 -13.01 -5.30
C LEU A 44 -1.42 -13.26 -6.77
N LYS A 45 -0.93 -14.44 -7.10
CA LYS A 45 -0.57 -14.81 -8.49
C LYS A 45 -1.62 -15.62 -9.23
N ASP A 46 -2.47 -16.31 -8.51
CA ASP A 46 -3.50 -17.18 -9.07
C ASP A 46 -4.82 -16.39 -9.26
N ASN A 47 -4.84 -15.59 -10.31
CA ASN A 47 -6.02 -14.81 -10.68
C ASN A 47 -7.14 -15.63 -11.36
N GLU A 48 -6.90 -16.90 -11.64
CA GLU A 48 -7.96 -17.82 -12.11
C GLU A 48 -8.82 -18.31 -10.96
N THR A 49 -8.21 -18.53 -9.79
CA THR A 49 -8.90 -19.00 -8.58
C THR A 49 -9.36 -17.83 -7.69
N TYR A 50 -8.56 -16.77 -7.58
CA TYR A 50 -8.79 -15.65 -6.68
C TYR A 50 -8.97 -14.36 -7.45
N SER A 51 -10.18 -13.83 -7.43
CA SER A 51 -10.52 -12.58 -8.09
C SER A 51 -10.17 -11.35 -7.26
N SER A 52 -9.68 -10.31 -7.91
CA SER A 52 -9.50 -8.97 -7.34
C SER A 52 -10.75 -8.10 -7.46
N GLU A 53 -11.80 -8.57 -8.12
CA GLU A 53 -13.07 -7.82 -8.29
C GLU A 53 -13.92 -7.79 -7.00
N VAL A 54 -13.28 -7.98 -5.87
CA VAL A 54 -13.94 -7.87 -4.57
C VAL A 54 -14.16 -6.40 -4.25
N SER A 55 -15.39 -5.97 -4.33
CA SER A 55 -15.76 -4.65 -3.84
C SER A 55 -16.12 -4.72 -2.36
N ILE A 56 -15.30 -4.10 -1.53
CA ILE A 56 -15.64 -3.82 -0.13
C ILE A 56 -16.72 -2.73 -0.02
N ARG A 57 -17.10 -2.12 -1.14
CA ARG A 57 -18.15 -1.08 -1.20
C ARG A 57 -19.45 -1.67 -1.73
N PRO A 58 -20.58 -1.18 -1.27
CA PRO A 58 -21.88 -1.51 -1.85
C PRO A 58 -21.90 -1.24 -3.36
N PRO A 59 -22.71 -1.98 -4.15
CA PRO A 59 -22.75 -1.82 -5.62
C PRO A 59 -23.00 -0.38 -6.09
N GLU A 60 -23.78 0.37 -5.35
CA GLU A 60 -24.12 1.78 -5.61
C GLU A 60 -22.94 2.74 -5.39
N GLU A 61 -21.97 2.35 -4.60
CA GLU A 61 -20.74 3.13 -4.32
C GLU A 61 -19.54 2.70 -5.16
N ARG A 62 -19.74 1.71 -6.05
CA ARG A 62 -18.68 1.23 -6.95
C ARG A 62 -18.41 2.29 -8.00
N GLY A 63 -17.25 2.91 -7.90
CA GLY A 63 -16.74 3.85 -8.89
C GLY A 63 -16.29 3.16 -10.19
N GLN A 64 -15.55 3.90 -11.01
CA GLN A 64 -14.94 3.36 -12.23
C GLN A 64 -13.96 2.22 -11.89
N PRO A 65 -13.84 1.20 -12.77
CA PRO A 65 -12.87 0.14 -12.61
C PRO A 65 -11.44 0.67 -12.40
N THR A 66 -10.74 0.09 -11.46
CA THR A 66 -9.34 0.45 -11.17
C THR A 66 -8.44 -0.76 -11.32
N MET A 67 -7.14 -0.55 -11.50
CA MET A 67 -6.17 -1.65 -11.54
C MET A 67 -6.16 -2.52 -10.28
N LEU A 68 -6.59 -1.98 -9.15
CA LEU A 68 -6.59 -2.68 -7.87
C LEU A 68 -7.77 -3.64 -7.73
N PHE A 69 -8.89 -3.29 -8.35
CA PHE A 69 -10.16 -4.02 -8.24
C PHE A 69 -10.65 -4.51 -9.60
N SER A 70 -9.74 -4.99 -10.41
CA SER A 70 -10.07 -5.57 -11.73
C SER A 70 -9.19 -6.78 -12.00
N ASP A 71 -9.77 -7.79 -12.62
CA ASP A 71 -9.06 -8.96 -13.09
C ASP A 71 -8.59 -8.80 -14.54
N PRO A 72 -7.69 -9.67 -15.04
CA PRO A 72 -7.35 -9.73 -16.46
C PRO A 72 -8.59 -9.97 -17.35
N PRO A 73 -8.66 -9.31 -18.52
CA PRO A 73 -7.61 -8.53 -19.18
C PRO A 73 -7.62 -7.04 -18.82
N LEU A 74 -8.58 -6.56 -18.01
CA LEU A 74 -8.78 -5.14 -17.76
C LEU A 74 -7.65 -4.54 -16.93
N ASP A 75 -7.24 -5.21 -15.85
CA ASP A 75 -6.12 -4.77 -15.01
C ASP A 75 -4.83 -4.60 -15.83
N HIS A 76 -4.51 -5.57 -16.69
CA HIS A 76 -3.34 -5.52 -17.57
C HIS A 76 -3.40 -4.35 -18.53
N ARG A 77 -4.59 -4.04 -19.08
CA ARG A 77 -4.78 -2.90 -19.96
C ARG A 77 -4.55 -1.57 -19.23
N LEU A 78 -5.15 -1.42 -18.05
CA LEU A 78 -5.01 -0.22 -17.23
C LEU A 78 -3.55 -0.05 -16.77
N ARG A 79 -2.91 -1.11 -16.30
CA ARG A 79 -1.51 -1.13 -15.90
C ARG A 79 -0.57 -0.74 -17.04
N LYS A 80 -0.81 -1.23 -18.25
CA LYS A 80 -0.01 -0.88 -19.43
C LYS A 80 -0.11 0.62 -19.77
N LEU A 81 -1.28 1.22 -19.63
CA LEU A 81 -1.47 2.67 -19.86
C LEU A 81 -0.64 3.49 -18.86
N VAL A 82 -0.72 3.13 -17.57
CA VAL A 82 -0.01 3.86 -16.51
C VAL A 82 1.50 3.61 -16.53
N SER A 83 1.93 2.38 -16.80
CA SER A 83 3.35 1.98 -16.82
C SER A 83 4.20 2.81 -17.78
N SER A 84 3.59 3.37 -18.83
CA SER A 84 4.32 4.22 -19.77
C SER A 84 4.84 5.51 -19.12
N ALA A 85 4.13 6.05 -18.12
CA ALA A 85 4.52 7.24 -17.37
C ALA A 85 5.67 6.96 -16.37
N PHE A 86 5.82 5.71 -15.93
CA PHE A 86 6.83 5.29 -14.95
C PHE A 86 8.08 4.65 -15.57
N LYS A 87 8.32 4.88 -16.85
CA LYS A 87 9.56 4.40 -17.49
C LYS A 87 10.78 5.02 -16.83
N PRO A 88 11.88 4.27 -16.65
CA PRO A 88 13.12 4.78 -16.02
C PRO A 88 13.58 6.12 -16.59
N SER A 89 13.55 6.27 -17.92
CA SER A 89 13.94 7.53 -18.59
C SER A 89 13.02 8.72 -18.26
N HIS A 90 11.77 8.49 -17.85
CA HIS A 90 10.88 9.56 -17.39
C HIS A 90 11.21 9.95 -15.95
N ILE A 91 11.53 8.96 -15.12
CA ILE A 91 11.91 9.17 -13.71
C ILE A 91 13.26 9.88 -13.63
N GLU A 92 14.25 9.45 -14.42
CA GLU A 92 15.57 10.08 -14.50
C GLU A 92 15.48 11.58 -14.86
N ARG A 93 14.60 11.95 -15.79
CA ARG A 93 14.36 13.36 -16.13
C ARG A 93 13.75 14.19 -14.99
N GLN A 94 13.18 13.56 -13.99
CA GLN A 94 12.63 14.24 -12.81
C GLN A 94 13.63 14.32 -11.64
N ALA A 95 14.76 13.60 -11.73
CA ALA A 95 15.71 13.47 -10.62
C ALA A 95 16.18 14.82 -10.09
N ASP A 96 16.65 15.72 -10.98
CA ASP A 96 17.13 17.05 -10.59
C ASP A 96 16.04 17.89 -9.93
N ARG A 97 14.81 17.81 -10.44
CA ARG A 97 13.66 18.51 -9.89
C ARG A 97 13.26 17.99 -8.52
N ILE A 98 13.28 16.67 -8.34
CA ILE A 98 13.00 16.02 -7.06
C ILE A 98 14.07 16.40 -6.04
N THR A 99 15.34 16.36 -6.44
CA THR A 99 16.47 16.75 -5.58
C THR A 99 16.35 18.20 -5.14
N ALA A 100 16.16 19.14 -6.07
CA ALA A 100 16.00 20.55 -5.74
C ALA A 100 14.81 20.81 -4.80
N ARG A 101 13.68 20.10 -5.01
CA ARG A 101 12.52 20.20 -4.12
C ARG A 101 12.82 19.67 -2.73
N ALA A 102 13.50 18.52 -2.62
CA ALA A 102 13.90 17.94 -1.35
C ALA A 102 14.84 18.86 -0.57
N GLU A 103 15.84 19.43 -1.25
CA GLU A 103 16.79 20.38 -0.65
C GLU A 103 16.10 21.62 -0.07
N LEU A 104 15.13 22.20 -0.79
CA LEU A 104 14.35 23.32 -0.30
C LEU A 104 13.56 22.94 0.98
N LEU A 105 12.87 21.82 0.96
CA LEU A 105 12.10 21.36 2.12
C LEU A 105 12.99 21.08 3.33
N ILE A 106 14.16 20.47 3.12
CA ILE A 106 15.13 20.18 4.19
C ILE A 106 15.73 21.49 4.76
N LYS A 107 16.01 22.47 3.91
CA LYS A 107 16.54 23.76 4.33
C LYS A 107 15.59 24.50 5.26
N ASP A 108 14.29 24.38 5.03
CA ASP A 108 13.26 25.05 5.78
C ASP A 108 12.87 24.31 7.07
N LEU A 109 13.44 23.12 7.33
CA LEU A 109 13.19 22.38 8.56
C LEU A 109 13.76 23.13 9.78
N PRO A 110 12.96 23.26 10.87
CA PRO A 110 13.43 23.80 12.15
C PRO A 110 14.61 22.97 12.68
N ARG A 111 15.56 23.64 13.31
CA ARG A 111 16.75 23.00 13.89
C ARG A 111 16.70 23.05 15.41
N GLY A 112 17.03 21.93 16.05
CA GLY A 112 17.12 21.86 17.53
C GLY A 112 15.81 21.59 18.22
N GLU A 113 14.75 21.31 17.49
CA GLU A 113 13.44 20.93 18.04
C GLU A 113 12.84 19.72 17.29
N ALA A 114 11.84 19.07 17.87
CA ALA A 114 11.15 17.97 17.24
C ALA A 114 10.27 18.47 16.08
N VAL A 115 10.34 17.78 14.93
CA VAL A 115 9.63 18.13 13.71
C VAL A 115 8.77 16.96 13.24
N ASP A 116 7.54 17.25 12.83
CA ASP A 116 6.70 16.29 12.12
C ASP A 116 7.16 16.18 10.66
N LEU A 117 7.96 15.15 10.36
CA LEU A 117 8.49 14.90 9.01
C LEU A 117 7.40 14.52 7.99
N VAL A 118 6.24 14.06 8.44
CA VAL A 118 5.15 13.72 7.51
C VAL A 118 4.59 14.99 6.89
N THR A 119 4.24 15.97 7.72
CA THR A 119 3.65 17.23 7.25
C THR A 119 4.66 18.17 6.61
N THR A 120 5.91 18.17 7.09
CA THR A 120 6.93 19.12 6.63
C THR A 120 7.77 18.63 5.44
N LEU A 121 7.91 17.33 5.26
CA LEU A 121 8.76 16.75 4.22
C LEU A 121 8.01 15.75 3.33
N ALA A 122 7.42 14.70 3.92
CA ALA A 122 6.90 13.59 3.13
C ALA A 122 5.65 13.96 2.30
N ALA A 123 4.74 14.75 2.85
CA ALA A 123 3.53 15.17 2.15
C ALA A 123 3.77 16.20 1.03
N PRO A 124 4.64 17.24 1.21
CA PRO A 124 4.89 18.24 0.18
C PRO A 124 5.96 17.85 -0.86
N LEU A 125 6.67 16.74 -0.70
CA LEU A 125 7.75 16.32 -1.61
C LEU A 125 7.23 15.82 -2.98
N PRO A 126 6.15 15.01 -3.10
CA PRO A 126 5.60 14.52 -4.37
C PRO A 126 5.09 15.59 -5.32
#